data_8ed53e975a4fba3307693149deff7ea8
#
_entry.id   8ed53e975a4fba3307693149deff7ea8
#
_cell.length_a   1.000
_cell.length_b   1.000
_cell.length_c   1.000
_cell.angle_alpha   90.00
_cell.angle_beta   90.00
_cell.angle_gamma   90.00
#
_symmetry.space_group_name_H-M   'P 1'
#
loop_
_entity.id
_entity.type
_entity.pdbx_description
1 polymer ?
#
loop_
_entity_poly.entity_id
_entity_poly.type
_entity_poly.pdbx_seq_one_letter_code
_entity_poly.pdbx_strand_id
1 'polypeptide(L)'
;MAVNEENAAGGQVVTAPTNGAAGVVPAVIRYYLDHVPGAHSAKIEVFLLTAAAIGGLVKYNASISGAEAGCQAEVGSASAMAAAGLCAVLGGSSEQIENAAEIALEHHLGMTCDPVAGLVQVPCIERNGLGAIKAVS
;
A
#
# COMPACT_ATOMS: atom_id res chain seq x y z
N MET A 1 6.03 -0.87 -9.34
CA MET A 1 7.40 -0.41 -9.65
C MET A 1 7.39 0.93 -10.38
N ALA A 2 6.72 1.09 -11.53
CA ALA A 2 6.74 2.33 -12.33
C ALA A 2 6.53 3.65 -11.55
N VAL A 3 5.57 3.69 -10.61
CA VAL A 3 5.35 4.88 -9.76
C VAL A 3 6.58 5.22 -8.93
N ASN A 4 7.27 4.22 -8.39
CA ASN A 4 8.46 4.43 -7.58
C ASN A 4 9.69 4.78 -8.43
N GLU A 5 9.77 4.28 -9.66
CA GLU A 5 10.79 4.68 -10.63
C GLU A 5 10.60 6.15 -11.04
N GLU A 6 9.36 6.57 -11.26
CA GLU A 6 9.04 7.98 -11.54
C GLU A 6 9.39 8.89 -10.33
N ASN A 7 9.06 8.45 -9.10
CA ASN A 7 9.46 9.16 -7.89
C ASN A 7 10.99 9.27 -7.77
N ALA A 8 11.71 8.19 -8.05
CA ALA A 8 13.19 8.19 -8.02
C ALA A 8 13.80 9.09 -9.10
N ALA A 9 13.14 9.26 -10.24
CA ALA A 9 13.54 10.16 -11.32
C ALA A 9 13.24 11.65 -11.03
N GLY A 10 12.62 11.97 -9.89
CA GLY A 10 12.26 13.34 -9.52
C GLY A 10 10.91 13.80 -10.06
N GLY A 11 10.10 12.90 -10.59
CA GLY A 11 8.75 13.19 -11.04
C GLY A 11 7.78 13.44 -9.87
N GLN A 12 6.63 14.05 -10.18
CA GLN A 12 5.56 14.24 -9.21
C GLN A 12 4.65 13.00 -9.19
N VAL A 13 4.53 12.38 -8.02
CA VAL A 13 3.65 11.23 -7.80
C VAL A 13 2.64 11.52 -6.69
N VAL A 14 1.45 10.92 -6.82
CA VAL A 14 0.46 10.95 -5.73
C VAL A 14 0.96 10.04 -4.62
N THR A 15 1.05 10.59 -3.41
CA THR A 15 1.64 9.93 -2.26
C THR A 15 0.58 9.40 -1.32
N ALA A 16 0.58 8.07 -1.09
CA ALA A 16 -0.23 7.43 -0.07
C ALA A 16 0.36 6.03 0.28
N PRO A 17 0.77 5.78 1.55
CA PRO A 17 0.82 6.72 2.67
C PRO A 17 2.02 7.67 2.63
N THR A 18 3.10 7.30 1.93
CA THR A 18 4.36 8.05 1.81
C THR A 18 4.91 7.96 0.39
N ASN A 19 5.91 8.78 0.05
CA ASN A 19 6.58 8.70 -1.26
C ASN A 19 7.26 7.34 -1.47
N GLY A 20 7.89 6.80 -0.43
CA GLY A 20 8.58 5.50 -0.52
C GLY A 20 7.65 4.31 -0.77
N ALA A 21 6.37 4.43 -0.46
CA ALA A 21 5.35 3.40 -0.64
C ALA A 21 4.24 3.79 -1.63
N ALA A 22 4.44 4.84 -2.42
CA ALA A 22 3.42 5.41 -3.31
C ALA A 22 2.95 4.47 -4.44
N GLY A 23 3.71 3.40 -4.72
CA GLY A 23 3.39 2.45 -5.79
C GLY A 23 2.36 1.39 -5.43
N VAL A 24 2.15 1.09 -4.16
CA VAL A 24 1.32 -0.07 -3.73
C VAL A 24 -0.15 0.15 -4.04
N VAL A 25 -0.74 1.21 -3.50
CA VAL A 25 -2.19 1.52 -3.65
C VAL A 25 -2.60 1.62 -5.13
N PRO A 26 -1.92 2.42 -5.98
CA PRO A 26 -2.31 2.53 -7.39
C PRO A 26 -2.12 1.22 -8.16
N ALA A 27 -1.14 0.40 -7.81
CA ALA A 27 -0.94 -0.90 -8.45
C ALA A 27 -2.12 -1.85 -8.16
N VAL A 28 -2.62 -1.88 -6.93
CA VAL A 28 -3.77 -2.72 -6.55
C VAL A 28 -5.08 -2.20 -7.15
N ILE A 29 -5.27 -0.87 -7.24
CA ILE A 29 -6.40 -0.28 -7.98
C ILE A 29 -6.35 -0.70 -9.45
N ARG A 30 -5.17 -0.65 -10.06
CA ARG A 30 -5.00 -1.09 -11.47
C ARG A 30 -5.30 -2.57 -11.63
N TYR A 31 -4.78 -3.41 -10.71
CA TYR A 31 -5.12 -4.83 -10.67
C TYR A 31 -6.63 -5.07 -10.60
N TYR A 32 -7.32 -4.36 -9.71
CA TYR A 32 -8.78 -4.46 -9.57
C TYR A 32 -9.47 -4.16 -10.90
N LEU A 33 -9.11 -3.05 -11.55
CA LEU A 33 -9.77 -2.63 -12.80
C LEU A 33 -9.50 -3.58 -13.97
N ASP A 34 -8.30 -4.16 -14.04
CA ASP A 34 -7.88 -4.96 -15.19
C ASP A 34 -8.22 -6.44 -15.08
N HIS A 35 -8.27 -6.98 -13.85
CA HIS A 35 -8.29 -8.42 -13.65
C HIS A 35 -9.50 -8.92 -12.84
N VAL A 36 -10.22 -8.05 -12.13
CA VAL A 36 -11.37 -8.47 -11.35
C VAL A 36 -12.64 -8.43 -12.21
N PRO A 37 -13.32 -9.58 -12.45
CA PRO A 37 -14.58 -9.59 -13.20
C PRO A 37 -15.63 -8.68 -12.57
N GLY A 38 -16.25 -7.81 -13.37
CA GLY A 38 -17.25 -6.87 -12.89
C GLY A 38 -16.68 -5.64 -12.17
N ALA A 39 -15.36 -5.43 -12.23
CA ALA A 39 -14.75 -4.21 -11.71
C ALA A 39 -15.33 -2.97 -12.39
N HIS A 40 -15.55 -1.94 -11.59
CA HIS A 40 -16.12 -0.68 -12.08
C HIS A 40 -15.44 0.51 -11.43
N SER A 41 -15.09 1.52 -12.24
CA SER A 41 -14.38 2.71 -11.76
C SER A 41 -15.13 3.49 -10.67
N ALA A 42 -16.46 3.42 -10.62
CA ALA A 42 -17.26 4.04 -9.57
C ALA A 42 -16.96 3.49 -8.16
N LYS A 43 -16.40 2.28 -8.05
CA LYS A 43 -15.99 1.70 -6.76
C LYS A 43 -14.61 2.18 -6.28
N ILE A 44 -13.86 2.92 -7.09
CA ILE A 44 -12.54 3.44 -6.68
C ILE A 44 -12.67 4.38 -5.48
N GLU A 45 -13.76 5.15 -5.39
CA GLU A 45 -14.01 5.99 -4.22
C GLU A 45 -14.10 5.16 -2.94
N VAL A 46 -14.85 4.06 -2.95
CA VAL A 46 -14.95 3.13 -1.81
C VAL A 46 -13.58 2.55 -1.47
N PHE A 47 -12.81 2.13 -2.48
CA PHE A 47 -11.45 1.65 -2.28
C PHE A 47 -10.59 2.69 -1.55
N LEU A 48 -10.56 3.92 -2.04
CA LEU A 48 -9.71 4.97 -1.50
C LEU A 48 -10.14 5.43 -0.10
N LEU A 49 -11.44 5.52 0.17
CA LEU A 49 -11.95 5.88 1.49
C LEU A 49 -11.60 4.80 2.53
N THR A 50 -11.76 3.52 2.17
CA THR A 50 -11.37 2.40 3.05
C THR A 50 -9.87 2.39 3.28
N ALA A 51 -9.07 2.53 2.24
CA ALA A 51 -7.62 2.62 2.35
C ALA A 51 -7.20 3.80 3.24
N ALA A 52 -7.83 4.96 3.09
CA ALA A 52 -7.56 6.13 3.90
C ALA A 52 -7.93 5.92 5.38
N ALA A 53 -9.00 5.21 5.68
CA ALA A 53 -9.38 4.87 7.06
C ALA A 53 -8.30 4.01 7.73
N ILE A 54 -7.83 2.95 7.06
CA ILE A 54 -6.74 2.09 7.58
C ILE A 54 -5.44 2.89 7.74
N GLY A 55 -5.05 3.66 6.73
CA GLY A 55 -3.84 4.51 6.80
C GLY A 55 -3.92 5.55 7.93
N GLY A 56 -5.10 6.11 8.16
CA GLY A 56 -5.36 7.02 9.28
C GLY A 56 -5.19 6.36 10.64
N LEU A 57 -5.69 5.13 10.81
CA LEU A 57 -5.53 4.35 12.04
C LEU A 57 -4.05 4.06 12.31
N VAL A 58 -3.29 3.63 11.31
CA VAL A 58 -1.85 3.37 11.46
C VAL A 58 -1.10 4.65 11.80
N LYS A 59 -1.38 5.75 11.10
CA LYS A 59 -0.75 7.05 11.34
C LYS A 59 -1.02 7.57 12.75
N TYR A 60 -2.23 7.37 13.26
CA TYR A 60 -2.63 7.87 14.58
C TYR A 60 -2.08 7.01 15.73
N ASN A 61 -2.06 5.69 15.58
CA ASN A 61 -1.71 4.76 16.67
C ASN A 61 -0.26 4.25 16.61
N ALA A 62 0.42 4.44 15.48
CA ALA A 62 1.78 3.95 15.26
C ALA A 62 2.59 4.95 14.42
N SER A 63 3.23 4.47 13.33
CA SER A 63 3.95 5.32 12.37
C SER A 63 3.77 4.78 10.96
N ILE A 64 3.77 5.69 9.99
CA ILE A 64 3.86 5.37 8.55
C ILE A 64 5.26 5.65 8.00
N SER A 65 6.20 6.05 8.85
CA SER A 65 7.54 6.47 8.45
C SER A 65 8.51 5.29 8.40
N GLY A 66 9.09 5.05 7.23
CA GLY A 66 10.17 4.07 7.08
C GLY A 66 11.42 4.44 7.91
N ALA A 67 11.71 5.72 8.08
CA ALA A 67 12.83 6.20 8.87
C ALA A 67 12.65 5.96 10.39
N GLU A 68 11.41 5.99 10.87
CA GLU A 68 11.11 5.75 12.29
C GLU A 68 11.00 4.26 12.62
N ALA A 69 10.26 3.52 11.82
CA ALA A 69 9.84 2.17 12.16
C ALA A 69 10.12 1.13 11.06
N GLY A 70 10.93 1.47 10.07
CA GLY A 70 11.28 0.58 8.98
C GLY A 70 10.24 0.50 7.87
N CYS A 71 10.53 -0.26 6.84
CA CYS A 71 9.60 -0.51 5.75
C CYS A 71 8.36 -1.31 6.18
N GLN A 72 8.40 -1.97 7.32
CA GLN A 72 7.21 -2.56 7.94
C GLN A 72 6.12 -1.50 8.19
N ALA A 73 6.49 -0.30 8.62
CA ALA A 73 5.56 0.81 8.80
C ALA A 73 5.15 1.46 7.47
N GLU A 74 6.07 1.60 6.54
CA GLU A 74 5.85 2.31 5.28
C GLU A 74 5.14 1.42 4.25
N VAL A 75 5.82 0.40 3.76
CA VAL A 75 5.28 -0.55 2.76
C VAL A 75 4.20 -1.44 3.38
N GLY A 76 4.37 -1.83 4.65
CA GLY A 76 3.37 -2.60 5.38
C GLY A 76 2.05 -1.87 5.51
N SER A 77 2.08 -0.57 5.87
CA SER A 77 0.87 0.26 5.92
C SER A 77 0.22 0.40 4.54
N ALA A 78 1.02 0.63 3.50
CA ALA A 78 0.51 0.75 2.14
C ALA A 78 -0.16 -0.55 1.67
N SER A 79 0.43 -1.71 2.01
CA SER A 79 -0.13 -3.02 1.69
C SER A 79 -1.44 -3.27 2.45
N ALA A 80 -1.49 -2.95 3.75
CA ALA A 80 -2.71 -3.03 4.55
C ALA A 80 -3.84 -2.14 4.00
N MET A 81 -3.51 -0.89 3.64
CA MET A 81 -4.45 0.04 3.01
C MET A 81 -5.01 -0.52 1.71
N ALA A 82 -4.15 -1.07 0.87
CA ALA A 82 -4.54 -1.61 -0.43
C ALA A 82 -5.36 -2.90 -0.30
N ALA A 83 -5.01 -3.79 0.63
CA ALA A 83 -5.75 -5.02 0.91
C ALA A 83 -7.16 -4.71 1.42
N ALA A 84 -7.28 -3.79 2.37
CA ALA A 84 -8.56 -3.32 2.88
C ALA A 84 -9.44 -2.71 1.77
N GLY A 85 -8.86 -1.83 0.95
CA GLY A 85 -9.54 -1.22 -0.17
C GLY A 85 -10.03 -2.23 -1.20
N LEU A 86 -9.20 -3.22 -1.53
CA LEU A 86 -9.57 -4.31 -2.43
C LEU A 86 -10.69 -5.17 -1.84
N CYS A 87 -10.57 -5.57 -0.58
CA CYS A 87 -11.61 -6.34 0.12
C CYS A 87 -12.95 -5.62 0.12
N ALA A 88 -12.95 -4.31 0.38
CA ALA A 88 -14.16 -3.49 0.38
C ALA A 88 -14.86 -3.45 -0.99
N VAL A 89 -14.11 -3.26 -2.08
CA VAL A 89 -14.70 -3.21 -3.43
C VAL A 89 -15.18 -4.59 -3.92
N LEU A 90 -14.63 -5.67 -3.35
CA LEU A 90 -15.11 -7.03 -3.56
C LEU A 90 -16.36 -7.36 -2.75
N GLY A 91 -16.79 -6.48 -1.84
CA GLY A 91 -18.00 -6.65 -1.04
C GLY A 91 -17.76 -7.30 0.32
N GLY A 92 -16.54 -7.26 0.82
CA GLY A 92 -16.21 -7.77 2.16
C GLY A 92 -16.92 -7.02 3.28
N SER A 93 -17.23 -7.72 4.38
CA SER A 93 -17.72 -7.12 5.62
C SER A 93 -16.61 -6.31 6.31
N SER A 94 -16.98 -5.49 7.31
CA SER A 94 -16.00 -4.74 8.11
C SER A 94 -14.94 -5.65 8.74
N GLU A 95 -15.35 -6.78 9.29
CA GLU A 95 -14.44 -7.78 9.88
C GLU A 95 -13.48 -8.37 8.83
N GLN A 96 -13.99 -8.65 7.63
CA GLN A 96 -13.15 -9.13 6.53
C GLN A 96 -12.15 -8.07 6.06
N ILE A 97 -12.57 -6.80 6.02
CA ILE A 97 -11.70 -5.67 5.67
C ILE A 97 -10.59 -5.50 6.71
N GLU A 98 -10.93 -5.57 8.00
CA GLU A 98 -9.95 -5.52 9.10
C GLU A 98 -8.97 -6.67 9.01
N ASN A 99 -9.46 -7.91 8.85
CA ASN A 99 -8.61 -9.09 8.69
C ASN A 99 -7.68 -8.99 7.47
N ALA A 100 -8.17 -8.50 6.34
CA ALA A 100 -7.33 -8.31 5.15
C ALA A 100 -6.21 -7.30 5.40
N ALA A 101 -6.51 -6.19 6.09
CA ALA A 101 -5.52 -5.20 6.47
C ALA A 101 -4.48 -5.79 7.43
N GLU A 102 -4.92 -6.54 8.45
CA GLU A 102 -4.05 -7.18 9.44
C GLU A 102 -3.12 -8.20 8.78
N ILE A 103 -3.66 -9.13 7.98
CA ILE A 103 -2.87 -10.15 7.27
C ILE A 103 -1.82 -9.48 6.37
N ALA A 104 -2.19 -8.45 5.63
CA ALA A 104 -1.25 -7.75 4.77
C ALA A 104 -0.14 -7.05 5.59
N LEU A 105 -0.48 -6.44 6.73
CA LEU A 105 0.47 -5.78 7.60
C LEU A 105 1.44 -6.77 8.26
N GLU A 106 0.92 -7.88 8.82
CA GLU A 106 1.75 -8.86 9.54
C GLU A 106 2.84 -9.48 8.66
N HIS A 107 2.59 -9.63 7.36
CA HIS A 107 3.58 -10.15 6.42
C HIS A 107 4.74 -9.17 6.14
N HIS A 108 4.67 -7.96 6.65
CA HIS A 108 5.72 -6.95 6.57
C HIS A 108 6.45 -6.71 7.90
N LEU A 109 6.02 -7.36 8.99
CA LEU A 109 6.67 -7.21 10.29
C LEU A 109 8.11 -7.71 10.23
N GLY A 110 9.02 -6.92 10.81
CA GLY A 110 10.47 -7.18 10.77
C GLY A 110 11.18 -6.57 9.55
N MET A 111 10.47 -5.99 8.61
CA MET A 111 11.06 -5.35 7.44
C MET A 111 11.71 -4.02 7.84
N THR A 112 13.04 -3.98 7.83
CA THR A 112 13.84 -2.80 8.16
C THR A 112 13.83 -1.75 7.04
N CYS A 113 14.45 -0.59 7.29
CA CYS A 113 14.68 0.43 6.27
C CYS A 113 16.18 0.62 6.06
N ASP A 114 16.71 0.04 5.00
CA ASP A 114 18.13 0.07 4.64
C ASP A 114 18.33 0.51 3.18
N PRO A 115 17.92 1.74 2.81
CA PRO A 115 18.05 2.20 1.44
C PRO A 115 19.52 2.40 1.08
N VAL A 116 19.93 1.90 -0.09
CA VAL A 116 21.30 2.08 -0.61
C VAL A 116 21.57 3.57 -0.80
N ALA A 117 22.65 4.06 -0.20
CA ALA A 117 23.04 5.47 -0.19
C ALA A 117 21.95 6.44 0.31
N GLY A 118 20.99 5.97 1.09
CA GLY A 118 19.87 6.76 1.59
C GLY A 118 18.81 7.10 0.53
N LEU A 119 18.90 6.53 -0.66
CA LEU A 119 17.99 6.83 -1.77
C LEU A 119 16.77 5.91 -1.74
N VAL A 120 15.59 6.45 -2.01
CA VAL A 120 14.33 5.71 -2.11
C VAL A 120 14.25 4.98 -3.47
N GLN A 121 15.19 4.08 -3.70
CA GLN A 121 15.35 3.29 -4.93
C GLN A 121 15.47 1.81 -4.59
N VAL A 122 16.64 1.38 -4.11
CA VAL A 122 16.91 -0.01 -3.72
C VAL A 122 16.97 -0.07 -2.19
N PRO A 123 16.17 -0.91 -1.53
CA PRO A 123 15.20 -1.88 -2.07
C PRO A 123 13.74 -1.36 -2.19
N CYS A 124 13.50 -0.06 -2.11
CA CYS A 124 12.14 0.50 -1.98
C CYS A 124 11.27 0.18 -3.20
N ILE A 125 11.81 0.24 -4.42
CA ILE A 125 11.07 -0.02 -5.65
C ILE A 125 10.54 -1.46 -5.66
N GLU A 126 11.41 -2.44 -5.36
CA GLU A 126 11.05 -3.85 -5.32
C GLU A 126 10.06 -4.16 -4.19
N ARG A 127 10.26 -3.54 -3.01
CA ARG A 127 9.36 -3.72 -1.86
C ARG A 127 7.95 -3.25 -2.14
N ASN A 128 7.77 -2.20 -2.95
CA ASN A 128 6.44 -1.79 -3.40
C ASN A 128 5.77 -2.86 -4.28
N GLY A 129 6.53 -3.49 -5.16
CA GLY A 129 6.04 -4.63 -5.95
C GLY A 129 5.58 -5.78 -5.05
N LEU A 130 6.40 -6.15 -4.06
CA LEU A 130 6.06 -7.16 -3.08
C LEU A 130 4.80 -6.79 -2.28
N GLY A 131 4.72 -5.54 -1.79
CA GLY A 131 3.58 -5.05 -1.03
C GLY A 131 2.27 -5.08 -1.82
N ALA A 132 2.32 -4.77 -3.12
CA ALA A 132 1.14 -4.87 -3.99
C ALA A 132 0.70 -6.33 -4.21
N ILE A 133 1.64 -7.26 -4.39
CA ILE A 133 1.35 -8.69 -4.50
C ILE A 133 0.71 -9.20 -3.21
N LYS A 134 1.27 -8.85 -2.05
CA LYS A 134 0.73 -9.24 -0.75
C LYS A 134 -0.67 -8.70 -0.49
N ALA A 135 -0.97 -7.50 -0.93
CA ALA A 135 -2.30 -6.91 -0.79
C ALA A 135 -3.37 -7.66 -1.61
N VAL A 136 -2.98 -8.37 -2.66
CA VAL A 136 -3.89 -9.13 -3.54
C VAL A 136 -4.01 -10.59 -3.10
N SER A 137 -2.98 -11.17 -2.50
CA SER A 137 -2.92 -12.60 -2.12
C SER A 137 -3.66 -12.91 -0.83
#